data_f1a021604d18b99ea1585ea6e60a8b6d
#
_entry.id   f1a021604d18b99ea1585ea6e60a8b6d
#
_cell.length_a   1.000
_cell.length_b   1.000
_cell.length_c   1.000
_cell.angle_alpha   90.00
_cell.angle_beta   90.00
_cell.angle_gamma   90.00
#
_symmetry.space_group_name_H-M   'P 1'
#
loop_
_entity.id
_entity.type
_entity.pdbx_description
1 polymer ?
#
loop_
_entity_poly.entity_id
_entity_poly.type
_entity_poly.pdbx_seq_one_letter_code
_entity_poly.pdbx_strand_id
1 'polypeptide(L)'
;MSFSQIYELGFTYGKSNFIGDVGNTTFINPSDNTFGAVFKWNRSARHSYRISYNKSTLSANDLDSSDPRRIERGYNFETPINELSLGMEFNFLDYDLHDYDVLFSPYTYSGIIYTTFQEQLLVNNVIINSKQNKSTFGIPMVVGVKYRIIDKLIFSFEVGARYTFTDKIDGNNISNDDLNYNFGNINNDDWYMFSTFTLTYTFGRNPCYCNIGK
;
A
#
# COMPACT_ATOMS: atom_id res chain seq x y z
N MET A 1 -0.08 36.23 -5.91
CA MET A 1 0.85 35.21 -5.40
C MET A 1 0.87 34.08 -6.42
N SER A 2 1.96 33.94 -7.16
CA SER A 2 2.09 32.88 -8.15
C SER A 2 2.60 31.63 -7.43
N PHE A 3 1.72 30.67 -7.18
CA PHE A 3 2.12 29.37 -6.66
C PHE A 3 2.69 28.56 -7.82
N SER A 4 3.98 28.49 -7.91
CA SER A 4 4.64 27.57 -8.80
C SER A 4 4.66 26.19 -8.14
N GLN A 5 4.02 25.24 -8.78
CA GLN A 5 3.80 23.90 -8.23
C GLN A 5 4.60 22.90 -9.05
N ILE A 6 5.22 21.94 -8.37
CA ILE A 6 5.91 20.85 -9.05
C ILE A 6 5.07 19.60 -8.91
N TYR A 7 4.86 18.97 -10.03
CA TYR A 7 4.18 17.70 -10.14
C TYR A 7 5.19 16.59 -10.37
N GLU A 8 4.88 15.41 -9.86
CA GLU A 8 5.58 14.19 -10.16
C GLU A 8 4.60 13.17 -10.72
N LEU A 9 5.03 12.48 -11.75
CA LEU A 9 4.34 11.30 -12.30
C LEU A 9 5.33 10.15 -12.34
N GLY A 10 4.91 8.98 -11.89
CA GLY A 10 5.80 7.84 -11.82
C GLY A 10 5.12 6.50 -11.82
N PHE A 11 5.95 5.47 -11.89
CA PHE A 11 5.58 4.08 -11.81
C PHE A 11 6.13 3.44 -10.56
N THR A 12 5.34 2.54 -9.99
CA THR A 12 5.67 1.76 -8.81
C THR A 12 5.76 0.29 -9.18
N TYR A 13 6.79 -0.38 -8.69
CA TYR A 13 6.98 -1.82 -8.80
C TYR A 13 7.50 -2.38 -7.49
N GLY A 14 7.01 -3.55 -7.10
CA GLY A 14 7.46 -4.23 -5.90
C GLY A 14 6.67 -5.47 -5.60
N LYS A 15 6.53 -5.74 -4.32
CA LYS A 15 5.82 -6.91 -3.83
C LYS A 15 4.86 -6.57 -2.72
N SER A 16 3.82 -7.42 -2.60
CA SER A 16 2.85 -7.41 -1.52
C SER A 16 2.98 -8.65 -0.65
N ASN A 17 2.43 -8.59 0.53
CA ASN A 17 2.09 -9.75 1.35
C ASN A 17 0.83 -9.47 2.18
N PHE A 18 0.10 -10.54 2.46
CA PHE A 18 -1.09 -10.53 3.30
C PHE A 18 -0.73 -10.81 4.77
N ILE A 19 -1.51 -10.26 5.70
CA ILE A 19 -1.41 -10.51 7.14
C ILE A 19 -2.84 -10.59 7.70
N GLY A 20 -3.27 -11.78 8.03
CA GLY A 20 -4.62 -12.04 8.54
C GLY A 20 -4.71 -13.41 9.20
N ASP A 21 -5.87 -14.02 9.07
CA ASP A 21 -6.16 -15.31 9.70
C ASP A 21 -5.56 -16.50 8.97
N VAL A 22 -5.20 -16.35 7.69
CA VAL A 22 -4.55 -17.39 6.87
C VAL A 22 -3.07 -17.04 6.67
N GLY A 23 -2.21 -18.06 6.73
CA GLY A 23 -0.80 -17.96 6.38
C GLY A 23 0.10 -17.47 7.51
N ASN A 24 1.21 -16.85 7.13
CA ASN A 24 2.21 -16.32 8.05
C ASN A 24 1.81 -14.92 8.56
N THR A 25 2.08 -14.64 9.83
CA THR A 25 1.84 -13.35 10.48
C THR A 25 3.04 -12.39 10.43
N THR A 26 4.07 -12.72 9.66
CA THR A 26 5.24 -11.85 9.48
C THR A 26 4.86 -10.60 8.70
N PHE A 27 5.12 -9.40 9.27
CA PHE A 27 4.73 -8.13 8.65
C PHE A 27 5.38 -7.89 7.29
N ILE A 28 6.67 -8.13 7.14
CA ILE A 28 7.39 -7.94 5.89
C ILE A 28 7.80 -9.31 5.35
N ASN A 29 6.99 -9.87 4.47
CA ASN A 29 7.24 -11.15 3.79
C ASN A 29 6.81 -11.05 2.32
N PRO A 30 7.53 -10.26 1.48
CA PRO A 30 7.12 -9.97 0.12
C PRO A 30 6.95 -11.23 -0.73
N SER A 31 5.73 -11.58 -1.12
CA SER A 31 5.37 -12.77 -1.90
C SER A 31 4.97 -12.44 -3.33
N ASP A 32 3.98 -11.57 -3.51
CA ASP A 32 3.31 -11.34 -4.77
C ASP A 32 3.73 -10.03 -5.43
N ASN A 33 3.62 -9.97 -6.76
CA ASN A 33 4.05 -8.78 -7.50
C ASN A 33 3.00 -7.67 -7.42
N THR A 34 3.49 -6.44 -7.27
CA THR A 34 2.70 -5.21 -7.25
C THR A 34 3.20 -4.25 -8.32
N PHE A 35 2.27 -3.68 -9.09
CA PHE A 35 2.53 -2.65 -10.10
C PHE A 35 1.60 -1.48 -9.86
N GLY A 36 2.09 -0.28 -10.08
CA GLY A 36 1.25 0.90 -9.88
C GLY A 36 1.74 2.13 -10.60
N ALA A 37 0.93 3.17 -10.47
CA ALA A 37 1.26 4.51 -10.93
C ALA A 37 0.99 5.51 -9.79
N VAL A 38 1.79 6.55 -9.74
CA VAL A 38 1.68 7.59 -8.72
C VAL A 38 1.75 8.97 -9.35
N PHE A 39 0.90 9.84 -8.87
CA PHE A 39 0.95 11.27 -9.15
C PHE A 39 1.10 12.02 -7.83
N LYS A 40 2.05 12.95 -7.77
CA LYS A 40 2.27 13.80 -6.59
C LYS A 40 2.20 15.27 -6.98
N TRP A 41 1.64 16.04 -6.07
CA TRP A 41 1.66 17.49 -6.10
C TRP A 41 2.47 18.01 -4.90
N ASN A 42 3.70 18.47 -5.18
CA ASN A 42 4.61 18.99 -4.17
C ASN A 42 4.20 20.42 -3.78
N ARG A 43 3.50 20.54 -2.67
CA ARG A 43 2.97 21.82 -2.17
C ARG A 43 4.06 22.65 -1.48
N SER A 44 5.03 21.99 -0.87
CA SER A 44 6.19 22.58 -0.20
C SER A 44 7.35 21.59 -0.17
N ALA A 45 8.52 22.01 0.31
CA ALA A 45 9.66 21.11 0.52
C ALA A 45 9.32 19.92 1.47
N ARG A 46 8.34 20.10 2.38
CA ARG A 46 7.97 19.09 3.37
C ARG A 46 6.67 18.34 3.09
N HIS A 47 5.77 18.90 2.28
CA HIS A 47 4.43 18.34 2.10
C HIS A 47 4.10 18.14 0.63
N SER A 48 3.62 16.94 0.31
CA SER A 48 3.11 16.59 -1.02
C SER A 48 1.77 15.89 -0.90
N TYR A 49 0.83 16.24 -1.76
CA TYR A 49 -0.39 15.44 -1.94
C TYR A 49 -0.09 14.34 -2.96
N ARG A 50 -0.60 13.14 -2.66
CA ARG A 50 -0.34 11.95 -3.47
C ARG A 50 -1.64 11.24 -3.80
N ILE A 51 -1.80 10.89 -5.07
CA ILE A 51 -2.76 9.90 -5.55
C ILE A 51 -1.98 8.75 -6.17
N SER A 52 -2.33 7.52 -5.85
CA SER A 52 -1.69 6.36 -6.45
C SER A 52 -2.71 5.26 -6.73
N TYR A 53 -2.46 4.52 -7.79
CA TYR A 53 -3.21 3.33 -8.15
C TYR A 53 -2.24 2.15 -8.21
N ASN A 54 -2.56 1.09 -7.47
CA ASN A 54 -1.76 -0.12 -7.41
C ASN A 54 -2.62 -1.33 -7.77
N LYS A 55 -2.05 -2.23 -8.55
CA LYS A 55 -2.61 -3.54 -8.85
C LYS A 55 -1.67 -4.61 -8.31
N SER A 56 -2.22 -5.54 -7.57
CA SER A 56 -1.46 -6.61 -6.91
C SER A 56 -2.29 -7.88 -6.80
N THR A 57 -1.64 -8.93 -6.36
CA THR A 57 -2.28 -10.14 -5.86
C THR A 57 -1.94 -10.25 -4.37
N LEU A 58 -2.85 -10.73 -3.56
CA LEU A 58 -2.58 -11.14 -2.19
C LEU A 58 -2.77 -12.63 -2.11
N SER A 59 -1.76 -13.33 -1.62
CA SER A 59 -1.80 -14.77 -1.38
C SER A 59 -1.34 -15.09 0.05
N ALA A 60 -1.90 -16.14 0.62
CA ALA A 60 -1.44 -16.69 1.88
C ALA A 60 -1.67 -18.20 1.91
N ASN A 61 -0.75 -18.92 2.60
CA ASN A 61 -0.81 -20.35 2.76
C ASN A 61 -0.49 -20.72 4.22
N ASP A 62 -1.37 -21.47 4.86
CA ASP A 62 -1.20 -21.91 6.24
C ASP A 62 0.05 -22.82 6.44
N LEU A 63 0.48 -23.48 5.40
CA LEU A 63 1.70 -24.31 5.45
C LEU A 63 2.98 -23.48 5.67
N ASP A 64 2.93 -22.18 5.36
CA ASP A 64 4.04 -21.25 5.58
C ASP A 64 4.02 -20.62 6.99
N SER A 65 3.00 -20.96 7.79
CA SER A 65 2.83 -20.46 9.16
C SER A 65 3.77 -21.17 10.14
N SER A 66 4.12 -20.46 11.21
CA SER A 66 4.79 -21.06 12.39
C SER A 66 3.80 -21.63 13.42
N ASP A 67 2.50 -21.40 13.28
CA ASP A 67 1.46 -21.92 14.18
C ASP A 67 1.05 -23.33 13.74
N PRO A 68 1.26 -24.37 14.59
CA PRO A 68 0.88 -25.75 14.24
C PRO A 68 -0.59 -25.93 13.90
N ARG A 69 -1.49 -25.13 14.49
CA ARG A 69 -2.94 -25.19 14.23
C ARG A 69 -3.28 -24.71 12.81
N ARG A 70 -2.56 -23.69 12.31
CA ARG A 70 -2.71 -23.22 10.94
C ARG A 70 -2.19 -24.27 9.96
N ILE A 71 -1.02 -24.85 10.23
CA ILE A 71 -0.44 -25.92 9.42
C ILE A 71 -1.38 -27.13 9.33
N GLU A 72 -1.99 -27.54 10.44
CA GLU A 72 -2.97 -28.65 10.47
C GLU A 72 -4.25 -28.31 9.69
N ARG A 73 -4.70 -27.05 9.73
CA ARG A 73 -5.87 -26.55 8.99
C ARG A 73 -5.61 -26.51 7.49
N GLY A 74 -4.43 -26.03 7.06
CA GLY A 74 -3.95 -26.09 5.69
C GLY A 74 -4.70 -25.22 4.68
N TYR A 75 -5.25 -24.08 5.10
CA TYR A 75 -5.94 -23.15 4.20
C TYR A 75 -4.95 -22.38 3.32
N ASN A 76 -5.39 -22.09 2.11
CA ASN A 76 -4.70 -21.20 1.21
C ASN A 76 -5.69 -20.36 0.40
N PHE A 77 -5.29 -19.18 0.00
CA PHE A 77 -6.07 -18.34 -0.90
C PHE A 77 -5.16 -17.46 -1.77
N GLU A 78 -5.73 -17.00 -2.87
CA GLU A 78 -5.14 -16.01 -3.76
C GLU A 78 -6.26 -15.08 -4.25
N THR A 79 -6.08 -13.76 -4.08
CA THR A 79 -7.06 -12.76 -4.52
C THR A 79 -6.38 -11.59 -5.21
N PRO A 80 -6.80 -11.22 -6.44
CA PRO A 80 -6.36 -10.00 -7.09
C PRO A 80 -6.97 -8.79 -6.38
N ILE A 81 -6.15 -7.76 -6.16
CA ILE A 81 -6.59 -6.49 -5.58
C ILE A 81 -6.25 -5.32 -6.48
N ASN A 82 -7.11 -4.28 -6.43
CA ASN A 82 -6.80 -2.97 -6.98
C ASN A 82 -7.00 -1.94 -5.88
N GLU A 83 -5.99 -1.14 -5.63
CA GLU A 83 -5.97 -0.10 -4.60
C GLU A 83 -5.90 1.28 -5.24
N LEU A 84 -6.84 2.15 -4.93
CA LEU A 84 -6.75 3.58 -5.16
C LEU A 84 -6.45 4.27 -3.83
N SER A 85 -5.38 5.07 -3.77
CA SER A 85 -4.94 5.74 -2.55
C SER A 85 -4.87 7.25 -2.75
N LEU A 86 -5.37 8.00 -1.79
CA LEU A 86 -5.30 9.46 -1.73
C LEU A 86 -4.82 9.90 -0.35
N GLY A 87 -3.79 10.71 -0.29
CA GLY A 87 -3.25 11.15 0.99
C GLY A 87 -2.15 12.19 0.88
N MET A 88 -1.43 12.33 1.99
CA MET A 88 -0.35 13.30 2.12
C MET A 88 0.96 12.60 2.50
N GLU A 89 2.00 13.01 1.83
CA GLU A 89 3.38 12.61 2.09
C GLU A 89 4.08 13.75 2.86
N PHE A 90 4.77 13.41 3.95
CA PHE A 90 5.54 14.34 4.75
C PHE A 90 7.03 13.96 4.71
N ASN A 91 7.86 14.91 4.27
CA ASN A 91 9.31 14.78 4.23
C ASN A 91 9.93 15.23 5.55
N PHE A 92 10.79 14.41 6.12
CA PHE A 92 11.50 14.76 7.36
C PHE A 92 12.61 15.78 7.15
N LEU A 93 13.18 15.79 5.95
CA LEU A 93 14.17 16.81 5.52
C LEU A 93 13.50 17.76 4.55
N ASP A 94 14.01 18.98 4.46
CA ASP A 94 13.56 19.96 3.47
C ASP A 94 13.99 19.50 2.07
N TYR A 95 13.08 18.78 1.40
CA TYR A 95 13.32 18.22 0.07
C TYR A 95 12.87 19.22 -0.99
N ASP A 96 13.71 20.23 -1.22
CA ASP A 96 13.46 21.20 -2.29
C ASP A 96 13.93 20.61 -3.63
N LEU A 97 13.02 20.52 -4.58
CA LEU A 97 13.31 20.01 -5.92
C LEU A 97 14.19 20.97 -6.74
N HIS A 98 14.40 22.22 -6.28
CA HIS A 98 15.26 23.23 -6.90
C HIS A 98 16.61 23.36 -6.23
N ASP A 99 16.77 22.83 -5.02
CA ASP A 99 18.03 22.80 -4.32
C ASP A 99 18.77 21.51 -4.68
N TYR A 100 19.92 21.66 -5.33
CA TYR A 100 20.73 20.52 -5.77
C TYR A 100 21.52 19.88 -4.63
N ASP A 101 21.59 20.51 -3.47
CA ASP A 101 22.35 20.01 -2.33
C ASP A 101 21.59 18.92 -1.57
N VAL A 102 20.24 18.90 -1.61
CA VAL A 102 19.44 17.90 -0.91
C VAL A 102 19.03 16.78 -1.87
N LEU A 103 19.80 15.69 -1.85
CA LEU A 103 19.56 14.53 -2.71
C LEU A 103 18.65 13.47 -2.09
N PHE A 104 18.48 13.48 -0.76
CA PHE A 104 17.83 12.41 0.00
C PHE A 104 16.85 12.95 1.03
N SER A 105 15.72 12.29 1.21
CA SER A 105 14.80 12.52 2.33
C SER A 105 14.07 11.27 2.73
N PRO A 106 14.06 10.90 4.01
CA PRO A 106 13.05 10.01 4.56
C PRO A 106 11.69 10.70 4.53
N TYR A 107 10.62 9.91 4.42
CA TYR A 107 9.26 10.44 4.44
C TYR A 107 8.27 9.43 5.00
N THR A 108 7.11 9.93 5.40
CA THR A 108 5.94 9.13 5.72
C THR A 108 4.80 9.50 4.79
N TYR A 109 3.92 8.53 4.51
CA TYR A 109 2.69 8.76 3.77
C TYR A 109 1.53 8.13 4.52
N SER A 110 0.42 8.86 4.61
CA SER A 110 -0.84 8.38 5.13
C SER A 110 -2.01 9.06 4.42
N GLY A 111 -3.19 8.44 4.50
CA GLY A 111 -4.40 8.95 3.84
C GLY A 111 -5.54 7.96 3.92
N ILE A 112 -6.27 7.82 2.82
CA ILE A 112 -7.38 6.89 2.67
C ILE A 112 -7.09 6.02 1.45
N ILE A 113 -7.37 4.73 1.57
CA ILE A 113 -7.39 3.78 0.45
C ILE A 113 -8.81 3.30 0.18
N TYR A 114 -9.06 3.01 -1.08
CA TYR A 114 -10.21 2.26 -1.55
C TYR A 114 -9.69 1.05 -2.30
N THR A 115 -9.94 -0.14 -1.73
CA THR A 115 -9.43 -1.41 -2.27
C THR A 115 -10.59 -2.25 -2.76
N THR A 116 -10.47 -2.77 -3.98
CA THR A 116 -11.37 -3.77 -4.54
C THR A 116 -10.66 -5.11 -4.61
N PHE A 117 -11.35 -6.17 -4.23
CA PHE A 117 -10.82 -7.53 -4.18
C PHE A 117 -11.90 -8.53 -4.59
N GLN A 118 -11.50 -9.76 -4.91
CA GLN A 118 -12.44 -10.84 -5.15
C GLN A 118 -12.72 -11.56 -3.83
N GLU A 119 -14.01 -11.67 -3.48
CA GLU A 119 -14.43 -12.33 -2.26
C GLU A 119 -14.03 -13.81 -2.28
N GLN A 120 -13.47 -14.27 -1.18
CA GLN A 120 -13.16 -15.67 -0.92
C GLN A 120 -14.28 -16.27 -0.06
N LEU A 121 -14.60 -17.54 -0.27
CA LEU A 121 -15.60 -18.28 0.48
C LEU A 121 -15.04 -19.62 0.94
N LEU A 122 -15.27 -19.97 2.19
CA LEU A 122 -14.95 -21.31 2.70
C LEU A 122 -16.09 -22.27 2.35
N VAL A 123 -15.81 -23.26 1.49
CA VAL A 123 -16.77 -24.30 1.11
C VAL A 123 -16.12 -25.68 1.26
N ASN A 124 -16.75 -26.55 2.03
CA ASN A 124 -16.23 -27.91 2.31
C ASN A 124 -14.75 -27.92 2.76
N ASN A 125 -14.40 -27.00 3.65
CA ASN A 125 -13.04 -26.85 4.19
C ASN A 125 -11.97 -26.43 3.17
N VAL A 126 -12.39 -25.82 2.05
CA VAL A 126 -11.50 -25.25 1.01
C VAL A 126 -11.93 -23.82 0.73
N ILE A 127 -10.96 -22.90 0.69
CA ILE A 127 -11.20 -21.51 0.30
C ILE A 127 -11.32 -21.45 -1.23
N ILE A 128 -12.43 -20.94 -1.73
CA ILE A 128 -12.71 -20.78 -3.15
C ILE A 128 -13.04 -19.31 -3.48
N ASN A 129 -12.70 -18.90 -4.69
CA ASN A 129 -13.02 -17.56 -5.18
C ASN A 129 -14.51 -17.52 -5.62
N SER A 130 -15.31 -16.64 -5.00
CA SER A 130 -16.74 -16.47 -5.33
C SER A 130 -16.98 -15.79 -6.68
N LYS A 131 -15.92 -15.23 -7.31
CA LYS A 131 -15.99 -14.36 -8.51
C LYS A 131 -16.79 -13.07 -8.30
N GLN A 132 -17.19 -12.76 -7.07
CA GLN A 132 -17.82 -11.49 -6.73
C GLN A 132 -16.75 -10.48 -6.30
N ASN A 133 -16.82 -9.28 -6.87
CA ASN A 133 -15.95 -8.19 -6.45
C ASN A 133 -16.56 -7.49 -5.23
N LYS A 134 -15.76 -7.33 -4.20
CA LYS A 134 -16.07 -6.54 -3.00
C LYS A 134 -15.11 -5.36 -2.93
N SER A 135 -15.45 -4.41 -2.10
CA SER A 135 -14.61 -3.24 -1.87
C SER A 135 -14.63 -2.85 -0.40
N THR A 136 -13.53 -2.26 0.03
CA THR A 136 -13.37 -1.73 1.38
C THR A 136 -12.57 -0.44 1.37
N PHE A 137 -12.76 0.37 2.41
CA PHE A 137 -11.86 1.46 2.72
C PHE A 137 -10.79 0.99 3.70
N GLY A 138 -9.73 1.80 3.83
CA GLY A 138 -8.68 1.54 4.79
C GLY A 138 -7.74 2.73 4.94
N ILE A 139 -6.71 2.55 5.75
CA ILE A 139 -5.71 3.57 6.07
C ILE A 139 -4.32 3.03 5.71
N PRO A 140 -3.59 3.70 4.80
CA PRO A 140 -2.21 3.38 4.53
C PRO A 140 -1.29 4.04 5.56
N MET A 141 -0.32 3.29 6.05
CA MET A 141 0.74 3.74 6.93
C MET A 141 2.08 3.36 6.30
N VAL A 142 2.70 4.31 5.62
CA VAL A 142 3.88 4.08 4.79
C VAL A 142 5.06 4.87 5.32
N VAL A 143 6.21 4.23 5.37
CA VAL A 143 7.50 4.86 5.55
C VAL A 143 8.36 4.60 4.32
N GLY A 144 9.13 5.58 3.92
CA GLY A 144 9.97 5.46 2.75
C GLY A 144 11.15 6.41 2.76
N VAL A 145 11.99 6.21 1.78
CA VAL A 145 13.12 7.07 1.48
C VAL A 145 13.08 7.44 0.01
N LYS A 146 13.41 8.68 -0.31
CA LYS A 146 13.54 9.14 -1.68
C LYS A 146 14.93 9.72 -1.94
N TYR A 147 15.38 9.49 -3.15
CA TYR A 147 16.69 9.94 -3.63
C TYR A 147 16.57 10.53 -5.04
N ARG A 148 17.12 11.70 -5.26
CA ARG A 148 17.21 12.33 -6.58
C ARG A 148 18.39 11.74 -7.34
N ILE A 149 18.09 11.01 -8.42
CA ILE A 149 19.13 10.44 -9.29
C ILE A 149 19.71 11.50 -10.21
N ILE A 150 18.81 12.27 -10.83
CA ILE A 150 19.13 13.43 -11.70
C ILE A 150 18.06 14.50 -11.48
N ASP A 151 18.24 15.69 -12.02
CA ASP A 151 17.40 16.88 -11.79
C ASP A 151 15.88 16.63 -11.80
N LYS A 152 15.43 15.73 -12.65
CA LYS A 152 13.99 15.46 -12.85
C LYS A 152 13.58 14.04 -12.52
N LEU A 153 14.50 13.20 -12.05
CA LEU A 153 14.21 11.80 -11.78
C LEU A 153 14.47 11.49 -10.32
N ILE A 154 13.41 11.05 -9.64
CA ILE A 154 13.45 10.67 -8.22
C ILE A 154 13.15 9.18 -8.11
N PHE A 155 14.00 8.48 -7.40
CA PHE A 155 13.81 7.10 -6.99
C PHE A 155 13.39 7.06 -5.53
N SER A 156 12.41 6.24 -5.21
CA SER A 156 12.01 6.00 -3.82
C SER A 156 11.80 4.52 -3.53
N PHE A 157 12.07 4.17 -2.28
CA PHE A 157 11.75 2.87 -1.71
C PHE A 157 10.78 3.08 -0.56
N GLU A 158 9.72 2.27 -0.52
CA GLU A 158 8.65 2.35 0.46
C GLU A 158 8.34 0.98 1.04
N VAL A 159 8.06 0.96 2.34
CA VAL A 159 7.41 -0.16 3.02
C VAL A 159 6.20 0.40 3.74
N GLY A 160 5.05 -0.22 3.56
CA GLY A 160 3.85 0.31 4.18
C GLY A 160 2.78 -0.73 4.43
N ALA A 161 2.19 -0.64 5.63
CA ALA A 161 1.02 -1.38 6.03
C ALA A 161 -0.25 -0.70 5.52
N ARG A 162 -1.25 -1.48 5.20
CA ARG A 162 -2.61 -1.07 4.89
C ARG A 162 -3.54 -1.76 5.87
N TYR A 163 -4.16 -0.99 6.72
CA TYR A 163 -5.24 -1.44 7.57
C TYR A 163 -6.55 -1.30 6.81
N THR A 164 -7.27 -2.39 6.58
CA THR A 164 -8.56 -2.36 5.89
C THR A 164 -9.69 -2.45 6.91
N PHE A 165 -10.87 -1.94 6.57
CA PHE A 165 -12.05 -2.05 7.42
C PHE A 165 -12.89 -3.28 7.03
N THR A 166 -12.26 -4.41 6.85
CA THR A 166 -12.92 -5.68 6.49
C THR A 166 -12.07 -6.88 6.90
N ASP A 167 -12.75 -7.97 7.20
CA ASP A 167 -12.20 -9.29 7.52
C ASP A 167 -12.60 -10.33 6.44
N LYS A 168 -12.77 -9.85 5.18
CA LYS A 168 -13.34 -10.68 4.10
C LYS A 168 -12.34 -10.98 2.98
N ILE A 169 -11.10 -10.51 3.10
CA ILE A 169 -10.10 -10.67 2.05
C ILE A 169 -9.62 -12.13 2.00
N ASP A 170 -9.51 -12.78 3.16
CA ASP A 170 -9.02 -14.15 3.31
C ASP A 170 -10.12 -15.23 3.31
N GLY A 171 -11.38 -14.82 3.19
CA GLY A 171 -12.52 -15.74 3.14
C GLY A 171 -13.24 -15.93 4.47
N ASN A 172 -12.86 -15.19 5.52
CA ASN A 172 -13.62 -15.14 6.75
C ASN A 172 -14.89 -14.30 6.54
N ASN A 173 -16.02 -14.94 6.29
CA ASN A 173 -17.27 -14.24 5.98
C ASN A 173 -18.29 -14.37 7.12
N ILE A 174 -18.41 -13.32 7.93
CA ILE A 174 -19.33 -13.23 9.07
C ILE A 174 -20.82 -13.17 8.64
N SER A 175 -21.11 -12.94 7.37
CA SER A 175 -22.48 -12.70 6.89
C SER A 175 -23.32 -13.96 6.58
N ASN A 176 -22.78 -15.15 6.70
CA ASN A 176 -23.55 -16.38 6.62
C ASN A 176 -24.04 -16.77 8.02
N ASP A 177 -25.34 -16.92 8.17
CA ASP A 177 -26.02 -17.40 9.43
C ASP A 177 -25.54 -18.78 9.91
N ASP A 178 -24.74 -19.47 9.11
CA ASP A 178 -24.10 -20.74 9.48
C ASP A 178 -22.74 -20.46 10.15
N LEU A 179 -22.74 -20.43 11.48
CA LEU A 179 -21.57 -20.32 12.37
C LEU A 179 -20.43 -21.33 12.08
N ASN A 180 -20.68 -22.32 11.23
CA ASN A 180 -19.72 -23.37 10.87
C ASN A 180 -18.66 -22.94 9.83
N TYR A 181 -18.76 -21.74 9.27
CA TYR A 181 -17.88 -21.26 8.18
C TYR A 181 -16.94 -20.11 8.61
N ASN A 182 -17.04 -19.67 9.86
CA ASN A 182 -16.14 -18.65 10.37
C ASN A 182 -14.90 -19.30 10.99
N PHE A 183 -13.74 -18.81 10.61
CA PHE A 183 -12.46 -19.24 11.18
C PHE A 183 -11.64 -17.99 11.57
N GLY A 184 -10.66 -18.20 12.47
CA GLY A 184 -9.79 -17.12 12.90
C GLY A 184 -10.39 -16.18 13.94
N ASN A 185 -9.86 -14.96 14.01
CA ASN A 185 -10.27 -13.93 14.96
C ASN A 185 -11.20 -12.90 14.30
N ILE A 186 -12.49 -13.10 14.40
CA ILE A 186 -13.55 -12.24 13.83
C ILE A 186 -13.55 -10.78 14.32
N ASN A 187 -12.67 -10.43 15.26
CA ASN A 187 -12.52 -9.06 15.77
C ASN A 187 -11.32 -8.34 15.19
N ASN A 188 -10.56 -8.96 14.29
CA ASN A 188 -9.42 -8.36 13.64
C ASN A 188 -9.71 -8.15 12.16
N ASP A 189 -9.58 -6.91 11.71
CA ASP A 189 -9.62 -6.58 10.28
C ASP A 189 -8.33 -7.02 9.58
N ASP A 190 -8.43 -7.28 8.28
CA ASP A 190 -7.32 -7.71 7.45
C ASP A 190 -6.30 -6.60 7.20
N TRP A 191 -5.04 -7.00 7.15
CA TRP A 191 -3.91 -6.15 6.81
C TRP A 191 -3.18 -6.69 5.59
N TYR A 192 -2.61 -5.80 4.82
CA TYR A 192 -1.63 -6.16 3.81
C TYR A 192 -0.50 -5.15 3.75
N MET A 193 0.64 -5.60 3.23
CA MET A 193 1.85 -4.79 3.11
C MET A 193 2.23 -4.63 1.65
N PHE A 194 2.80 -3.48 1.33
CA PHE A 194 3.56 -3.28 0.10
C PHE A 194 5.00 -2.92 0.43
N SER A 195 5.92 -3.54 -0.29
CA SER A 195 7.35 -3.21 -0.33
C SER A 195 7.69 -2.85 -1.76
N THR A 196 7.82 -1.55 -2.05
CA THR A 196 7.82 -1.07 -3.43
C THR A 196 8.94 -0.06 -3.71
N PHE A 197 9.40 -0.09 -4.95
CA PHE A 197 10.24 0.94 -5.55
C PHE A 197 9.39 1.82 -6.47
N THR A 198 9.63 3.09 -6.45
CA THR A 198 8.93 4.06 -7.30
C THR A 198 9.96 4.93 -8.03
N LEU A 199 9.74 5.11 -9.32
CA LEU A 199 10.51 6.03 -10.14
C LEU A 199 9.57 7.13 -10.63
N THR A 200 9.83 8.38 -10.21
CA THR A 200 9.01 9.54 -10.60
C THR A 200 9.82 10.52 -11.45
N TYR A 201 9.11 11.11 -12.41
CA TYR A 201 9.59 12.22 -13.21
C TYR A 201 8.91 13.52 -12.77
N THR A 202 9.71 14.55 -12.47
CA THR A 202 9.21 15.84 -12.02
C THR A 202 9.02 16.79 -13.21
N PHE A 203 7.88 17.52 -13.18
CA PHE A 203 7.54 18.52 -14.21
C PHE A 203 6.75 19.69 -13.60
N GLY A 204 6.62 20.76 -14.37
CA GLY A 204 5.94 21.98 -13.95
C GLY A 204 6.89 23.19 -14.03
N ARG A 205 6.35 24.38 -13.72
CA ARG A 205 7.17 25.60 -13.69
C ARG A 205 7.97 25.64 -12.38
N ASN A 206 9.19 26.15 -12.45
CA ASN A 206 10.03 26.34 -11.28
C ASN A 206 9.34 27.26 -10.27
N PRO A 207 9.04 26.82 -9.05
CA PRO A 207 8.53 27.71 -8.02
C PRO A 207 9.62 28.72 -7.68
N CYS A 208 9.27 30.02 -7.66
CA CYS A 208 10.11 30.97 -6.95
C CYS A 208 9.81 30.79 -5.45
N TYR A 209 10.58 30.01 -4.75
CA TYR A 209 10.66 30.12 -3.30
C TYR A 209 11.37 31.45 -3.02
N CYS A 210 10.60 32.53 -2.91
CA CYS A 210 11.13 33.76 -2.34
C CYS A 210 11.58 33.42 -0.92
N ASN A 211 12.87 33.44 -0.71
CA ASN A 211 13.50 33.32 0.60
C ASN A 211 13.04 34.51 1.42
N ILE A 212 11.95 34.38 2.15
CA ILE A 212 11.46 35.42 3.07
C ILE A 212 12.36 35.33 4.30
N GLY A 213 13.48 36.07 4.20
CA GLY A 213 14.25 36.55 5.32
C GLY A 213 15.00 35.49 6.14
N LYS A 214 16.31 35.53 6.02
CA LYS A 214 17.15 35.31 7.18
C LYS A 214 16.97 36.49 8.15
#